data_e998ed0680dc030cf2d59558c8cd75fb
#
_entry.id   e998ed0680dc030cf2d59558c8cd75fb
#
_cell.length_a   1.000
_cell.length_b   1.000
_cell.length_c   1.000
_cell.angle_alpha   90.00
_cell.angle_beta   90.00
_cell.angle_gamma   90.00
#
_symmetry.space_group_name_H-M   'P 1'
#
loop_
_entity.id
_entity.type
_entity.pdbx_description
1 polymer ?
#
loop_
_entity_poly.entity_id
_entity_poly.type
_entity_poly.pdbx_seq_one_letter_code
_entity_poly.pdbx_strand_id
1 'polypeptide(L)'
;VIIGSLTISTILVFFIVPLTIVFFIYLTNILLLIYQRNNELEADPLSDVWNRVRKTIATFWDIYARIWHGYELHGVENLPEGPGILVYYHGAIPIDYLYFLSRLFLWKKRLCLSVADHFVFRLPGLKLLLGVTGVIPGRREECLAALRRGYLVSISPGGVREALFSDQSYQLVWGKRKGFAQVALEAKVPIIPMYTQNVREGYRMFKERRFFRQLYESTRLPFTPPYGGLPVKFRTYIGKPIPYDPNITTEELVEKVKTIVTVLPRIKQVHKGKFLFSFQTKTAVQALISKHQTIPGNIWKALLERFDKRRK
;
A
#
# COMPACT_ATOMS: atom_id res chain seq x y z
N VAL A 1 25.40 34.31 4.50
CA VAL A 1 26.09 33.00 4.34
C VAL A 1 25.42 31.93 5.21
N ILE A 2 25.22 32.13 6.54
CA ILE A 2 24.66 31.15 7.46
C ILE A 2 23.21 30.75 7.09
N ILE A 3 22.34 31.71 6.76
CA ILE A 3 20.94 31.43 6.35
C ILE A 3 20.90 30.63 5.03
N GLY A 4 21.75 30.96 4.06
CA GLY A 4 21.84 30.23 2.80
C GLY A 4 22.34 28.78 3.00
N SER A 5 23.29 28.57 3.90
CA SER A 5 23.80 27.24 4.27
C SER A 5 22.72 26.40 4.95
N LEU A 6 21.93 26.99 5.87
CA LEU A 6 20.84 26.29 6.57
C LEU A 6 19.72 25.88 5.62
N THR A 7 19.35 26.76 4.66
CA THR A 7 18.31 26.44 3.67
C THR A 7 18.74 25.33 2.72
N ILE A 8 20.00 25.37 2.23
CA ILE A 8 20.55 24.32 1.36
C ILE A 8 20.62 22.98 2.11
N SER A 9 21.08 22.97 3.37
CA SER A 9 21.13 21.76 4.19
C SER A 9 19.74 21.18 4.42
N THR A 10 18.74 22.00 4.69
CA THR A 10 17.36 21.55 4.89
C THR A 10 16.77 20.93 3.59
N ILE A 11 16.99 21.58 2.45
CA ILE A 11 16.54 21.07 1.15
C ILE A 11 17.23 19.72 0.84
N LEU A 12 18.55 19.63 1.07
CA LEU A 12 19.31 18.40 0.87
C LEU A 12 18.75 17.24 1.71
N VAL A 13 18.47 17.45 2.99
CA VAL A 13 17.91 16.41 3.87
C VAL A 13 16.57 15.88 3.34
N PHE A 14 15.68 16.74 2.85
CA PHE A 14 14.38 16.32 2.31
C PHE A 14 14.48 15.42 1.07
N PHE A 15 15.57 15.45 0.33
CA PHE A 15 15.81 14.56 -0.82
C PHE A 15 16.68 13.36 -0.48
N ILE A 16 17.61 13.51 0.45
CA ILE A 16 18.51 12.42 0.83
C ILE A 16 17.73 11.24 1.40
N VAL A 17 16.75 11.45 2.26
CA VAL A 17 16.00 10.34 2.90
C VAL A 17 15.27 9.47 1.87
N PRO A 18 14.48 9.99 0.91
CA PRO A 18 13.93 9.17 -0.16
C PRO A 18 14.98 8.44 -0.99
N LEU A 19 16.12 9.06 -1.28
CA LEU A 19 17.22 8.43 -2.02
C LEU A 19 17.89 7.30 -1.24
N THR A 20 18.03 7.43 0.08
CA THR A 20 18.57 6.35 0.92
C THR A 20 17.66 5.12 0.93
N ILE A 21 16.33 5.29 0.85
CA ILE A 21 15.40 4.16 0.71
C ILE A 21 15.67 3.41 -0.59
N VAL A 22 15.81 4.12 -1.71
CA VAL A 22 16.14 3.51 -3.00
C VAL A 22 17.49 2.81 -2.94
N PHE A 23 18.50 3.43 -2.35
CA PHE A 23 19.82 2.83 -2.12
C PHE A 23 19.71 1.51 -1.34
N PHE A 24 18.97 1.47 -0.23
CA PHE A 24 18.80 0.25 0.56
C PHE A 24 18.04 -0.85 -0.20
N ILE A 25 17.09 -0.48 -1.07
CA ILE A 25 16.40 -1.44 -1.94
C ILE A 25 17.40 -2.10 -2.89
N TYR A 26 18.24 -1.33 -3.57
CA TYR A 26 19.26 -1.86 -4.49
C TYR A 26 20.37 -2.63 -3.76
N LEU A 27 20.83 -2.13 -2.62
CA LEU A 27 21.79 -2.85 -1.77
C LEU A 27 21.23 -4.20 -1.32
N THR A 28 19.98 -4.24 -0.86
CA THR A 28 19.29 -5.48 -0.50
C THR A 28 19.25 -6.45 -1.68
N ASN A 29 18.95 -5.94 -2.88
CA ASN A 29 18.93 -6.78 -4.07
C ASN A 29 20.32 -7.32 -4.44
N ILE A 30 21.38 -6.52 -4.34
CA ILE A 30 22.75 -6.98 -4.58
C ILE A 30 23.13 -8.08 -3.58
N LEU A 31 22.86 -7.87 -2.30
CA LEU A 31 23.10 -8.88 -1.27
C LEU A 31 22.32 -10.17 -1.52
N LEU A 32 21.09 -10.04 -2.02
CA LEU A 32 20.25 -11.17 -2.39
C LEU A 32 20.82 -11.95 -3.57
N LEU A 33 21.33 -11.27 -4.59
CA LEU A 33 22.00 -11.91 -5.74
C LEU A 33 23.28 -12.65 -5.31
N ILE A 34 24.09 -12.04 -4.43
CA ILE A 34 25.27 -12.67 -3.85
C ILE A 34 24.87 -13.91 -3.05
N TYR A 35 23.82 -13.81 -2.22
CA TYR A 35 23.32 -14.96 -1.45
C TYR A 35 22.82 -16.07 -2.35
N GLN A 36 22.05 -15.74 -3.41
CA GLN A 36 21.59 -16.72 -4.40
C GLN A 36 22.74 -17.46 -5.04
N ARG A 37 23.75 -16.71 -5.51
CA ARG A 37 24.93 -17.29 -6.16
C ARG A 37 25.73 -18.20 -5.23
N ASN A 38 25.99 -17.75 -4.00
CA ASN A 38 26.81 -18.48 -3.04
C ASN A 38 26.14 -19.77 -2.52
N ASN A 39 24.82 -19.85 -2.61
CA ASN A 39 24.05 -21.04 -2.16
C ASN A 39 23.44 -21.82 -3.34
N GLU A 40 23.79 -21.48 -4.58
CA GLU A 40 23.31 -22.14 -5.82
C GLU A 40 21.77 -22.29 -5.85
N LEU A 41 21.03 -21.27 -5.42
CA LEU A 41 19.59 -21.33 -5.27
C LEU A 41 18.90 -21.09 -6.62
N GLU A 42 18.36 -22.13 -7.23
CA GLU A 42 17.49 -22.09 -8.42
C GLU A 42 15.99 -22.16 -8.06
N ALA A 43 15.64 -22.10 -6.79
CA ALA A 43 14.30 -22.30 -6.30
C ALA A 43 13.33 -21.16 -6.72
N ASP A 44 12.05 -21.52 -6.88
CA ASP A 44 10.96 -20.54 -7.05
C ASP A 44 11.09 -19.42 -5.99
N PRO A 45 11.11 -18.15 -6.40
CA PRO A 45 11.20 -17.02 -5.48
C PRO A 45 10.14 -17.03 -4.36
N LEU A 46 8.99 -17.68 -4.54
CA LEU A 46 7.95 -17.81 -3.51
C LEU A 46 8.15 -19.00 -2.57
N SER A 47 9.11 -19.90 -2.84
CA SER A 47 9.34 -21.08 -2.01
C SER A 47 9.86 -20.72 -0.62
N ASP A 48 9.73 -21.68 0.33
CA ASP A 48 10.14 -21.50 1.72
C ASP A 48 11.66 -21.42 1.93
N VAL A 49 12.44 -21.84 0.94
CA VAL A 49 13.91 -21.70 0.94
C VAL A 49 14.32 -20.25 1.19
N TRP A 50 13.53 -19.28 0.72
CA TRP A 50 13.79 -17.88 0.90
C TRP A 50 13.33 -17.30 2.25
N ASN A 51 12.69 -18.08 3.12
CA ASN A 51 12.13 -17.58 4.37
C ASN A 51 13.17 -16.98 5.31
N ARG A 52 14.42 -17.53 5.32
CA ARG A 52 15.52 -16.95 6.09
C ARG A 52 15.87 -15.54 5.62
N VAL A 53 15.95 -15.36 4.30
CA VAL A 53 16.25 -14.06 3.68
C VAL A 53 15.08 -13.08 3.91
N ARG A 54 13.84 -13.52 3.69
CA ARG A 54 12.64 -12.69 3.97
C ARG A 54 12.62 -12.23 5.42
N LYS A 55 12.98 -13.12 6.37
CA LYS A 55 13.06 -12.76 7.78
C LYS A 55 14.12 -11.68 8.03
N THR A 56 15.29 -11.76 7.40
CA THR A 56 16.34 -10.75 7.51
C THR A 56 15.88 -9.41 6.96
N ILE A 57 15.30 -9.39 5.75
CA ILE A 57 14.75 -8.18 5.12
C ILE A 57 13.64 -7.57 6.01
N ALA A 58 12.70 -8.41 6.46
CA ALA A 58 11.60 -7.97 7.31
C ALA A 58 12.10 -7.41 8.66
N THR A 59 13.12 -8.02 9.26
CA THR A 59 13.71 -7.53 10.51
C THR A 59 14.35 -6.15 10.31
N PHE A 60 15.09 -5.95 9.22
CA PHE A 60 15.70 -4.66 8.90
C PHE A 60 14.62 -3.56 8.79
N TRP A 61 13.57 -3.79 8.00
CA TRP A 61 12.50 -2.80 7.82
C TRP A 61 11.65 -2.59 9.09
N ASP A 62 11.45 -3.62 9.91
CA ASP A 62 10.75 -3.45 11.20
C ASP A 62 11.57 -2.64 12.21
N ILE A 63 12.89 -2.84 12.29
CA ILE A 63 13.78 -2.03 13.11
C ILE A 63 13.76 -0.58 12.63
N TYR A 64 13.91 -0.35 11.33
CA TYR A 64 13.83 0.99 10.75
C TYR A 64 12.47 1.67 11.06
N ALA A 65 11.37 0.93 10.90
CA ALA A 65 10.03 1.40 11.20
C ALA A 65 9.85 1.84 12.66
N ARG A 66 10.39 1.07 13.59
CA ARG A 66 10.34 1.39 15.04
C ARG A 66 11.16 2.61 15.38
N ILE A 67 12.39 2.67 14.88
CA ILE A 67 13.33 3.74 15.21
C ILE A 67 12.89 5.04 14.54
N TRP A 68 12.58 5.02 13.24
CA TRP A 68 12.35 6.24 12.48
C TRP A 68 10.92 6.77 12.64
N HIS A 69 9.91 5.91 12.50
CA HIS A 69 8.50 6.31 12.54
C HIS A 69 7.75 5.88 13.79
N GLY A 70 8.39 5.18 14.73
CA GLY A 70 7.70 4.60 15.89
C GLY A 70 6.48 3.79 15.49
N TYR A 71 6.61 3.02 14.43
CA TYR A 71 5.53 2.33 13.75
C TYR A 71 4.70 1.43 14.67
N GLU A 72 3.38 1.50 14.53
CA GLU A 72 2.41 0.64 15.21
C GLU A 72 1.48 -0.02 14.19
N LEU A 73 1.07 -1.25 14.47
CA LEU A 73 0.13 -2.02 13.65
C LEU A 73 -1.03 -2.47 14.53
N HIS A 74 -2.25 -2.10 14.14
CA HIS A 74 -3.49 -2.36 14.85
C HIS A 74 -4.48 -3.14 13.98
N GLY A 75 -5.30 -4.01 14.58
CA GLY A 75 -6.34 -4.75 13.88
C GLY A 75 -5.82 -5.98 13.15
N VAL A 76 -4.67 -6.55 13.54
CA VAL A 76 -4.09 -7.76 12.91
C VAL A 76 -5.04 -8.96 13.03
N GLU A 77 -5.88 -8.98 14.04
CA GLU A 77 -6.95 -9.96 14.27
C GLU A 77 -8.02 -9.95 13.19
N ASN A 78 -8.15 -8.86 12.44
CA ASN A 78 -9.07 -8.74 11.32
C ASN A 78 -8.56 -9.41 10.03
N LEU A 79 -7.31 -9.89 10.00
CA LEU A 79 -6.80 -10.64 8.86
C LEU A 79 -7.36 -12.05 8.87
N PRO A 80 -8.00 -12.51 7.76
CA PRO A 80 -8.48 -13.88 7.67
C PRO A 80 -7.30 -14.86 7.69
N GLU A 81 -7.49 -16.06 8.20
CA GLU A 81 -6.47 -17.12 8.12
C GLU A 81 -6.28 -17.61 6.69
N GLY A 82 -7.36 -17.66 5.91
CA GLY A 82 -7.36 -18.00 4.50
C GLY A 82 -7.00 -16.83 3.56
N PRO A 83 -7.22 -17.00 2.24
CA PRO A 83 -6.96 -15.96 1.26
C PRO A 83 -7.88 -14.75 1.44
N GLY A 84 -7.42 -13.59 0.99
CA GLY A 84 -8.19 -12.35 1.04
C GLY A 84 -7.50 -11.25 0.27
N ILE A 85 -8.23 -10.19 -0.05
CA ILE A 85 -7.69 -9.01 -0.73
C ILE A 85 -7.59 -7.87 0.26
N LEU A 86 -6.36 -7.44 0.53
CA LEU A 86 -6.08 -6.25 1.33
C LEU A 86 -6.12 -5.03 0.41
N VAL A 87 -6.93 -4.05 0.76
CA VAL A 87 -7.08 -2.80 -0.02
C VAL A 87 -6.64 -1.62 0.83
N TYR A 88 -5.67 -0.84 0.32
CA TYR A 88 -5.06 0.22 1.09
C TYR A 88 -4.92 1.53 0.32
N TYR A 89 -4.80 2.64 1.08
CA TYR A 89 -4.47 3.96 0.58
C TYR A 89 -2.98 4.05 0.25
N HIS A 90 -2.64 4.57 -0.93
CA HIS A 90 -1.25 4.69 -1.39
C HIS A 90 -0.65 6.03 -1.00
N GLY A 91 0.31 6.03 -0.07
CA GLY A 91 1.12 7.21 0.24
C GLY A 91 2.01 7.65 -0.93
N ALA A 92 2.76 8.73 -0.76
CA ALA A 92 3.72 9.21 -1.77
C ALA A 92 4.81 8.16 -2.06
N ILE A 93 5.37 7.58 -1.01
CA ILE A 93 6.23 6.39 -1.03
C ILE A 93 5.53 5.31 -0.19
N PRO A 94 5.41 4.06 -0.64
CA PRO A 94 4.71 3.00 0.09
C PRO A 94 5.59 2.36 1.17
N ILE A 95 6.33 3.16 1.95
CA ILE A 95 7.21 2.66 3.00
C ILE A 95 6.43 2.10 4.19
N ASP A 96 5.31 2.70 4.53
CA ASP A 96 4.35 2.22 5.53
C ASP A 96 3.84 0.82 5.19
N TYR A 97 3.63 0.56 3.90
CA TYR A 97 3.24 -0.74 3.40
C TYR A 97 4.37 -1.78 3.55
N LEU A 98 5.64 -1.40 3.32
CA LEU A 98 6.79 -2.27 3.61
C LEU A 98 6.89 -2.63 5.09
N TYR A 99 6.56 -1.69 5.99
CA TYR A 99 6.52 -1.95 7.43
C TYR A 99 5.41 -2.95 7.79
N PHE A 100 4.23 -2.79 7.17
CA PHE A 100 3.14 -3.75 7.33
C PHE A 100 3.56 -5.15 6.87
N LEU A 101 4.12 -5.31 5.68
CA LEU A 101 4.58 -6.60 5.15
C LEU A 101 5.62 -7.24 6.08
N SER A 102 6.55 -6.44 6.59
CA SER A 102 7.59 -6.89 7.50
C SER A 102 7.00 -7.45 8.79
N ARG A 103 6.08 -6.74 9.42
CA ARG A 103 5.39 -7.21 10.63
C ARG A 103 4.50 -8.42 10.38
N LEU A 104 3.77 -8.44 9.29
CA LEU A 104 2.96 -9.58 8.90
C LEU A 104 3.82 -10.84 8.79
N PHE A 105 4.96 -10.74 8.10
CA PHE A 105 5.87 -11.87 7.97
C PHE A 105 6.50 -12.28 9.30
N LEU A 106 6.97 -11.33 10.11
CA LEU A 106 7.59 -11.62 11.40
C LEU A 106 6.62 -12.23 12.41
N TRP A 107 5.38 -11.75 12.48
CA TRP A 107 4.41 -12.16 13.48
C TRP A 107 3.58 -13.38 13.07
N LYS A 108 3.16 -13.43 11.81
CA LYS A 108 2.25 -14.47 11.29
C LYS A 108 2.91 -15.48 10.36
N LYS A 109 4.18 -15.26 9.99
CA LYS A 109 4.91 -16.07 8.98
C LYS A 109 4.16 -16.18 7.65
N ARG A 110 3.35 -15.16 7.32
CA ARG A 110 2.52 -15.12 6.11
C ARG A 110 3.08 -14.14 5.09
N LEU A 111 3.14 -14.60 3.85
CA LEU A 111 3.37 -13.73 2.71
C LEU A 111 2.04 -13.07 2.29
N CYS A 112 2.13 -11.78 1.98
CA CYS A 112 1.09 -11.05 1.27
C CYS A 112 1.65 -10.68 -0.09
N LEU A 113 1.05 -11.19 -1.19
CA LEU A 113 1.50 -10.87 -2.52
C LEU A 113 1.05 -9.46 -2.91
N SER A 114 1.99 -8.64 -3.33
CA SER A 114 1.81 -7.21 -3.54
C SER A 114 1.61 -6.91 -5.01
N VAL A 115 0.44 -6.41 -5.38
CA VAL A 115 0.18 -5.97 -6.76
C VAL A 115 0.89 -4.65 -7.02
N ALA A 116 1.80 -4.65 -7.99
CA ALA A 116 2.54 -3.47 -8.41
C ALA A 116 2.23 -3.06 -9.85
N ASP A 117 2.48 -1.79 -10.15
CA ASP A 117 2.35 -1.25 -11.51
C ASP A 117 3.46 -1.79 -12.43
N HIS A 118 3.18 -1.88 -13.72
CA HIS A 118 4.09 -2.43 -14.72
C HIS A 118 5.48 -1.77 -14.76
N PHE A 119 5.58 -0.48 -14.43
CA PHE A 119 6.88 0.19 -14.44
C PHE A 119 7.85 -0.41 -13.42
N VAL A 120 7.36 -0.94 -12.28
CA VAL A 120 8.20 -1.54 -11.23
C VAL A 120 8.99 -2.73 -11.79
N PHE A 121 8.38 -3.52 -12.67
CA PHE A 121 9.03 -4.68 -13.32
C PHE A 121 10.01 -4.30 -14.44
N ARG A 122 10.02 -3.01 -14.84
CA ARG A 122 11.00 -2.45 -15.78
C ARG A 122 12.23 -1.89 -15.09
N LEU A 123 12.22 -1.77 -13.77
CA LEU A 123 13.38 -1.30 -13.01
C LEU A 123 14.51 -2.32 -13.15
N PRO A 124 15.71 -1.89 -13.61
CA PRO A 124 16.80 -2.81 -13.88
C PRO A 124 17.27 -3.52 -12.60
N GLY A 125 17.55 -4.82 -12.74
CA GLY A 125 18.15 -5.63 -11.69
C GLY A 125 17.24 -6.06 -10.54
N LEU A 126 16.02 -5.55 -10.37
CA LEU A 126 15.18 -5.84 -9.19
C LEU A 126 14.35 -7.12 -9.28
N LYS A 127 14.41 -7.89 -10.37
CA LYS A 127 13.56 -9.06 -10.62
C LYS A 127 13.57 -10.07 -9.46
N LEU A 128 14.74 -10.40 -8.93
CA LEU A 128 14.88 -11.37 -7.84
C LEU A 128 14.25 -10.85 -6.56
N LEU A 129 14.56 -9.62 -6.16
CA LEU A 129 14.00 -8.99 -4.97
C LEU A 129 12.47 -8.93 -5.02
N LEU A 130 11.91 -8.50 -6.15
CA LEU A 130 10.46 -8.43 -6.37
C LEU A 130 9.82 -9.82 -6.22
N GLY A 131 10.43 -10.85 -6.82
CA GLY A 131 9.95 -12.23 -6.70
C GLY A 131 10.00 -12.74 -5.26
N VAL A 132 11.13 -12.61 -4.59
CA VAL A 132 11.33 -13.10 -3.20
C VAL A 132 10.43 -12.37 -2.20
N THR A 133 10.14 -11.09 -2.42
CA THR A 133 9.21 -10.31 -1.58
C THR A 133 7.75 -10.44 -1.98
N GLY A 134 7.43 -11.24 -3.03
CA GLY A 134 6.06 -11.54 -3.44
C GLY A 134 5.39 -10.40 -4.19
N VAL A 135 6.15 -9.62 -4.97
CA VAL A 135 5.56 -8.59 -5.84
C VAL A 135 5.10 -9.22 -7.15
N ILE A 136 3.83 -9.03 -7.49
CA ILE A 136 3.20 -9.60 -8.69
C ILE A 136 2.62 -8.51 -9.59
N PRO A 137 2.53 -8.73 -10.91
CA PRO A 137 1.80 -7.85 -11.81
C PRO A 137 0.30 -7.83 -11.47
N GLY A 138 -0.34 -6.70 -11.75
CA GLY A 138 -1.78 -6.51 -11.48
C GLY A 138 -2.72 -7.17 -12.49
N ARG A 139 -2.33 -8.29 -13.11
CA ARG A 139 -3.19 -9.05 -14.02
C ARG A 139 -4.19 -9.87 -13.23
N ARG A 140 -5.42 -9.95 -13.74
CA ARG A 140 -6.52 -10.65 -13.08
C ARG A 140 -6.18 -12.12 -12.82
N GLU A 141 -5.61 -12.80 -13.80
CA GLU A 141 -5.25 -14.23 -13.74
C GLU A 141 -4.21 -14.50 -12.65
N GLU A 142 -3.21 -13.63 -12.50
CA GLU A 142 -2.17 -13.75 -11.48
C GLU A 142 -2.70 -13.54 -10.08
N CYS A 143 -3.58 -12.53 -9.90
CA CYS A 143 -4.26 -12.32 -8.62
C CYS A 143 -5.14 -13.52 -8.23
N LEU A 144 -5.91 -14.08 -9.18
CA LEU A 144 -6.72 -15.27 -8.95
C LEU A 144 -5.87 -16.50 -8.62
N ALA A 145 -4.77 -16.71 -9.34
CA ALA A 145 -3.84 -17.80 -9.06
C ALA A 145 -3.23 -17.68 -7.66
N ALA A 146 -2.84 -16.47 -7.25
CA ALA A 146 -2.34 -16.19 -5.91
C ALA A 146 -3.36 -16.51 -4.81
N LEU A 147 -4.62 -16.07 -4.98
CA LEU A 147 -5.70 -16.33 -4.04
C LEU A 147 -6.06 -17.82 -3.94
N ARG A 148 -6.07 -18.54 -5.08
CA ARG A 148 -6.29 -20.01 -5.10
C ARG A 148 -5.19 -20.77 -4.37
N ARG A 149 -3.97 -20.26 -4.35
CA ARG A 149 -2.83 -20.82 -3.56
C ARG A 149 -2.89 -20.45 -2.07
N GLY A 150 -3.94 -19.73 -1.63
CA GLY A 150 -4.15 -19.37 -0.23
C GLY A 150 -3.44 -18.10 0.24
N TYR A 151 -2.81 -17.34 -0.66
CA TYR A 151 -2.11 -16.11 -0.29
C TYR A 151 -3.10 -14.95 -0.02
N LEU A 152 -2.66 -14.03 0.84
CA LEU A 152 -3.21 -12.68 0.85
C LEU A 152 -2.68 -11.93 -0.37
N VAL A 153 -3.53 -11.14 -1.00
CA VAL A 153 -3.14 -10.26 -2.12
C VAL A 153 -3.45 -8.83 -1.72
N SER A 154 -2.50 -7.93 -1.84
CA SER A 154 -2.70 -6.51 -1.53
C SER A 154 -2.77 -5.68 -2.80
N ILE A 155 -3.72 -4.77 -2.83
CA ILE A 155 -4.00 -3.89 -3.97
C ILE A 155 -4.26 -2.47 -3.47
N SER A 156 -3.58 -1.50 -4.07
CA SER A 156 -3.98 -0.10 -3.96
C SER A 156 -4.74 0.31 -5.23
N PRO A 157 -6.06 0.52 -5.17
CA PRO A 157 -6.83 0.88 -6.35
C PRO A 157 -6.43 2.24 -6.95
N GLY A 158 -5.96 3.16 -6.11
CA GLY A 158 -5.41 4.44 -6.53
C GLY A 158 -4.05 4.31 -7.21
N GLY A 159 -3.20 3.40 -6.71
CA GLY A 159 -1.86 3.14 -7.21
C GLY A 159 -1.02 4.40 -7.36
N VAL A 160 -0.22 4.45 -8.42
CA VAL A 160 0.66 5.59 -8.72
C VAL A 160 -0.11 6.92 -8.84
N ARG A 161 -1.36 6.91 -9.34
CA ARG A 161 -2.17 8.15 -9.40
C ARG A 161 -2.48 8.71 -8.02
N GLU A 162 -2.78 7.86 -7.06
CA GLU A 162 -3.02 8.27 -5.68
C GLU A 162 -1.74 8.75 -5.02
N ALA A 163 -0.62 8.06 -5.25
CA ALA A 163 0.70 8.49 -4.80
C ALA A 163 1.02 9.92 -5.28
N LEU A 164 0.82 10.18 -6.57
CA LEU A 164 1.17 11.45 -7.21
C LEU A 164 0.16 12.57 -6.91
N PHE A 165 -1.15 12.28 -6.87
CA PHE A 165 -2.20 13.30 -6.95
C PHE A 165 -3.08 13.42 -5.71
N SER A 166 -2.94 12.56 -4.72
CA SER A 166 -3.52 12.78 -3.41
C SER A 166 -2.58 13.62 -2.53
N ASP A 167 -3.15 14.43 -1.67
CA ASP A 167 -2.44 15.35 -0.79
C ASP A 167 -2.85 15.18 0.69
N GLN A 168 -2.67 16.22 1.49
CA GLN A 168 -3.01 16.25 2.93
C GLN A 168 -4.51 16.15 3.23
N SER A 169 -5.36 16.25 2.20
CA SER A 169 -6.80 15.99 2.33
C SER A 169 -7.15 14.50 2.29
N TYR A 170 -6.17 13.64 1.98
CA TYR A 170 -6.32 12.18 1.94
C TYR A 170 -7.46 11.69 1.04
N GLN A 171 -7.68 12.38 -0.09
CA GLN A 171 -8.67 11.98 -1.06
C GLN A 171 -8.29 10.67 -1.74
N LEU A 172 -9.25 9.74 -1.84
CA LEU A 172 -9.09 8.48 -2.55
C LEU A 172 -9.17 8.70 -4.06
N VAL A 173 -8.05 8.54 -4.77
CA VAL A 173 -7.93 8.78 -6.22
C VAL A 173 -8.09 7.47 -7.00
N TRP A 174 -9.17 6.75 -6.76
CA TRP A 174 -9.42 5.44 -7.39
C TRP A 174 -10.04 5.52 -8.78
N GLY A 175 -10.74 6.61 -9.11
CA GLY A 175 -11.45 6.78 -10.38
C GLY A 175 -12.47 5.66 -10.61
N LYS A 176 -12.44 5.09 -11.81
CA LYS A 176 -13.34 3.99 -12.22
C LYS A 176 -12.73 2.58 -11.97
N ARG A 177 -11.64 2.47 -11.21
CA ARG A 177 -10.93 1.20 -10.99
C ARG A 177 -11.71 0.29 -10.05
N LYS A 178 -12.25 -0.81 -10.58
CA LYS A 178 -13.05 -1.80 -9.86
C LYS A 178 -12.49 -3.23 -10.02
N GLY A 179 -11.30 -3.38 -10.59
CA GLY A 179 -10.69 -4.69 -10.88
C GLY A 179 -10.51 -5.54 -9.63
N PHE A 180 -10.07 -4.94 -8.52
CA PHE A 180 -9.90 -5.65 -7.24
C PHE A 180 -11.21 -6.26 -6.73
N ALA A 181 -12.34 -5.54 -6.85
CA ALA A 181 -13.65 -6.06 -6.44
C ALA A 181 -14.12 -7.21 -7.35
N GLN A 182 -13.78 -7.17 -8.64
CA GLN A 182 -14.07 -8.26 -9.55
C GLN A 182 -13.28 -9.53 -9.19
N VAL A 183 -11.98 -9.37 -8.90
CA VAL A 183 -11.12 -10.49 -8.46
C VAL A 183 -11.64 -11.09 -7.14
N ALA A 184 -12.03 -10.24 -6.16
CA ALA A 184 -12.57 -10.69 -4.89
C ALA A 184 -13.86 -11.51 -5.05
N LEU A 185 -14.78 -11.03 -5.88
CA LEU A 185 -16.04 -11.72 -6.16
C LEU A 185 -15.81 -13.07 -6.85
N GLU A 186 -14.91 -13.11 -7.81
CA GLU A 186 -14.61 -14.34 -8.55
C GLU A 186 -13.87 -15.36 -7.70
N ALA A 187 -12.92 -14.91 -6.89
CA ALA A 187 -12.21 -15.78 -5.95
C ALA A 187 -13.03 -16.12 -4.70
N LYS A 188 -14.20 -15.48 -4.50
CA LYS A 188 -15.07 -15.64 -3.32
C LYS A 188 -14.34 -15.38 -2.00
N VAL A 189 -13.51 -14.33 -1.97
CA VAL A 189 -12.70 -13.98 -0.81
C VAL A 189 -13.12 -12.63 -0.20
N PRO A 190 -12.89 -12.41 1.12
CA PRO A 190 -13.17 -11.13 1.75
C PRO A 190 -12.19 -10.03 1.27
N ILE A 191 -12.66 -8.78 1.35
CA ILE A 191 -11.80 -7.60 1.20
C ILE A 191 -11.53 -7.01 2.58
N ILE A 192 -10.25 -6.73 2.86
CA ILE A 192 -9.79 -6.16 4.12
C ILE A 192 -9.33 -4.73 3.86
N PRO A 193 -10.00 -3.69 4.38
CA PRO A 193 -9.57 -2.32 4.25
C PRO A 193 -8.40 -2.03 5.19
N MET A 194 -7.40 -1.33 4.71
CA MET A 194 -6.25 -0.90 5.50
C MET A 194 -5.91 0.57 5.24
N TYR A 195 -5.46 1.25 6.27
CA TYR A 195 -5.03 2.64 6.19
C TYR A 195 -3.87 2.90 7.16
N THR A 196 -2.89 3.71 6.73
CA THR A 196 -1.79 4.17 7.59
C THR A 196 -1.90 5.68 7.82
N GLN A 197 -1.95 6.06 9.09
CA GLN A 197 -2.00 7.44 9.56
C GLN A 197 -0.68 8.17 9.28
N ASN A 198 -0.75 9.45 8.92
CA ASN A 198 0.35 10.38 8.73
C ASN A 198 1.29 10.09 7.54
N VAL A 199 0.89 9.26 6.57
CA VAL A 199 1.76 8.92 5.41
C VAL A 199 2.07 10.13 4.54
N ARG A 200 1.18 11.14 4.48
CA ARG A 200 1.39 12.39 3.73
C ARG A 200 2.17 13.44 4.52
N GLU A 201 2.26 13.29 5.84
CA GLU A 201 3.10 14.11 6.70
C GLU A 201 4.56 13.64 6.66
N GLY A 202 4.77 12.32 6.49
CA GLY A 202 6.10 11.73 6.34
C GLY A 202 6.70 11.99 4.96
N TYR A 203 5.94 11.70 3.91
CA TYR A 203 6.42 11.80 2.52
C TYR A 203 5.38 12.47 1.64
N ARG A 204 5.87 13.34 0.74
CA ARG A 204 5.05 14.12 -0.19
C ARG A 204 5.59 14.03 -1.61
N MET A 205 4.75 14.32 -2.58
CA MET A 205 5.17 14.61 -3.94
C MET A 205 5.23 16.12 -4.15
N PHE A 206 6.12 16.58 -5.04
CA PHE A 206 6.11 17.98 -5.46
C PHE A 206 4.72 18.34 -5.96
N LYS A 207 4.17 19.44 -5.39
CA LYS A 207 2.84 19.92 -5.75
C LYS A 207 2.81 20.27 -7.23
N GLU A 208 1.84 19.69 -7.91
CA GLU A 208 1.67 19.66 -9.34
C GLU A 208 1.93 20.97 -10.05
N ARG A 209 2.92 20.95 -10.92
CA ARG A 209 2.78 21.73 -12.15
C ARG A 209 2.04 20.84 -13.14
N ARG A 210 1.09 21.41 -13.88
CA ARG A 210 0.30 20.79 -14.96
C ARG A 210 1.15 19.89 -15.87
N PHE A 211 2.43 20.25 -16.03
CA PHE A 211 3.46 19.50 -16.73
C PHE A 211 3.66 18.07 -16.22
N PHE A 212 3.88 17.84 -14.90
CA PHE A 212 4.12 16.49 -14.36
C PHE A 212 2.90 15.58 -14.51
N ARG A 213 1.69 16.16 -14.43
CA ARG A 213 0.47 15.41 -14.66
C ARG A 213 0.35 14.99 -16.11
N GLN A 214 0.61 15.89 -17.07
CA GLN A 214 0.60 15.57 -18.49
C GLN A 214 1.67 14.52 -18.81
N LEU A 215 2.87 14.66 -18.26
CA LEU A 215 3.97 13.71 -18.44
C LEU A 215 3.60 12.31 -17.92
N TYR A 216 3.00 12.21 -16.71
CA TYR A 216 2.52 10.94 -16.21
C TYR A 216 1.39 10.34 -17.06
N GLU A 217 0.42 11.14 -17.49
CA GLU A 217 -0.69 10.63 -18.31
C GLU A 217 -0.22 10.14 -19.69
N SER A 218 0.86 10.71 -20.26
CA SER A 218 1.43 10.28 -21.55
C SER A 218 2.36 9.07 -21.40
N THR A 219 3.23 9.06 -20.39
CA THR A 219 4.29 8.03 -20.26
C THR A 219 3.95 6.89 -19.32
N ARG A 220 2.98 7.11 -18.39
CA ARG A 220 2.66 6.24 -17.25
C ARG A 220 3.84 6.01 -16.29
N LEU A 221 4.86 6.86 -16.33
CA LEU A 221 6.01 6.80 -15.43
C LEU A 221 5.94 7.90 -14.37
N PRO A 222 6.27 7.61 -13.10
CA PRO A 222 6.22 8.58 -12.01
C PRO A 222 7.49 9.44 -11.98
N PHE A 223 7.59 10.42 -12.86
CA PHE A 223 8.74 11.33 -12.92
C PHE A 223 8.75 12.40 -11.82
N THR A 224 7.68 12.52 -11.04
CA THR A 224 7.62 13.48 -9.94
C THR A 224 8.47 12.98 -8.77
N PRO A 225 9.53 13.71 -8.36
CA PRO A 225 10.34 13.26 -7.24
C PRO A 225 9.59 13.37 -5.92
N PRO A 226 9.62 12.33 -5.08
CA PRO A 226 9.14 12.42 -3.72
C PRO A 226 10.12 13.21 -2.86
N TYR A 227 9.61 13.88 -1.83
CA TYR A 227 10.40 14.55 -0.82
C TYR A 227 9.84 14.30 0.59
N GLY A 228 10.62 14.56 1.62
CA GLY A 228 10.25 14.36 3.01
C GLY A 228 11.15 13.37 3.71
N GLY A 229 10.56 12.43 4.43
CA GLY A 229 11.29 11.49 5.29
C GLY A 229 11.33 11.96 6.74
N LEU A 230 10.39 12.82 7.14
CA LEU A 230 10.26 13.26 8.53
C LEU A 230 9.89 12.06 9.42
N PRO A 231 10.46 11.99 10.64
CA PRO A 231 10.20 10.89 11.58
C PRO A 231 8.85 11.04 12.29
N VAL A 232 7.79 11.25 11.51
CA VAL A 232 6.42 11.32 12.02
C VAL A 232 5.93 9.95 12.47
N LYS A 233 4.96 9.93 13.37
CA LYS A 233 4.36 8.69 13.87
C LYS A 233 3.51 8.01 12.79
N PHE A 234 3.82 6.77 12.43
CA PHE A 234 2.98 5.94 11.57
C PHE A 234 2.19 4.93 12.39
N ARG A 235 0.88 4.86 12.15
CA ARG A 235 -0.01 3.83 12.71
C ARG A 235 -0.84 3.22 11.59
N THR A 236 -0.66 1.93 11.36
CA THR A 236 -1.47 1.19 10.38
C THR A 236 -2.66 0.55 11.08
N TYR A 237 -3.83 0.74 10.52
CA TYR A 237 -5.10 0.20 10.99
C TYR A 237 -5.68 -0.75 9.96
N ILE A 238 -5.93 -1.99 10.37
CA ILE A 238 -6.62 -2.99 9.57
C ILE A 238 -8.08 -3.00 10.02
N GLY A 239 -8.98 -2.66 9.11
CA GLY A 239 -10.42 -2.63 9.36
C GLY A 239 -11.03 -4.03 9.32
N LYS A 240 -12.30 -4.12 9.74
CA LYS A 240 -13.07 -5.37 9.67
C LYS A 240 -13.16 -5.86 8.22
N PRO A 241 -13.01 -7.17 7.98
CA PRO A 241 -13.19 -7.74 6.66
C PRO A 241 -14.60 -7.48 6.13
N ILE A 242 -14.71 -7.15 4.86
CA ILE A 242 -15.96 -7.11 4.11
C ILE A 242 -16.12 -8.51 3.52
N PRO A 243 -17.06 -9.35 4.03
CA PRO A 243 -17.20 -10.72 3.58
C PRO A 243 -17.69 -10.78 2.13
N TYR A 244 -17.30 -11.84 1.43
CA TYR A 244 -17.99 -12.22 0.21
C TYR A 244 -19.39 -12.71 0.57
N ASP A 245 -20.41 -12.09 0.00
CA ASP A 245 -21.80 -12.50 0.15
C ASP A 245 -22.35 -12.88 -1.23
N PRO A 246 -22.63 -14.18 -1.48
CA PRO A 246 -23.23 -14.64 -2.73
C PRO A 246 -24.70 -14.21 -2.88
N ASN A 247 -25.37 -13.89 -1.76
CA ASN A 247 -26.80 -13.63 -1.68
C ASN A 247 -27.15 -12.14 -1.55
N ILE A 248 -26.22 -11.24 -1.78
CA ILE A 248 -26.57 -9.81 -1.82
C ILE A 248 -27.64 -9.61 -2.89
N THR A 249 -28.91 -9.64 -2.45
CA THR A 249 -30.06 -9.39 -3.30
C THR A 249 -30.06 -7.94 -3.76
N THR A 250 -30.72 -7.74 -4.89
CA THR A 250 -30.84 -6.40 -5.51
C THR A 250 -31.54 -5.42 -4.57
N GLU A 251 -32.42 -5.93 -3.69
CA GLU A 251 -33.26 -5.17 -2.77
C GLU A 251 -32.47 -4.66 -1.55
N GLU A 252 -31.68 -5.49 -0.89
CA GLU A 252 -30.79 -5.07 0.22
C GLU A 252 -29.71 -4.11 -0.28
N LEU A 253 -29.28 -4.32 -1.53
CA LEU A 253 -28.36 -3.43 -2.24
C LEU A 253 -29.01 -2.06 -2.46
N VAL A 254 -30.26 -2.02 -2.86
CA VAL A 254 -31.03 -0.81 -3.12
C VAL A 254 -31.31 -0.06 -1.81
N GLU A 255 -31.62 -0.75 -0.72
CA GLU A 255 -31.91 -0.13 0.59
C GLU A 255 -30.66 0.55 1.18
N LYS A 256 -29.51 -0.11 1.12
CA LYS A 256 -28.20 0.46 1.53
C LYS A 256 -27.69 1.55 0.57
N VAL A 257 -28.16 1.57 -0.67
CA VAL A 257 -27.78 2.53 -1.74
C VAL A 257 -28.87 3.59 -1.97
N LYS A 258 -30.13 3.37 -1.60
CA LYS A 258 -31.22 4.35 -1.72
C LYS A 258 -30.92 5.68 -1.02
N THR A 259 -30.14 5.64 0.04
CA THR A 259 -29.68 6.86 0.73
C THR A 259 -28.66 7.67 -0.12
N ILE A 260 -28.12 7.12 -1.21
CA ILE A 260 -26.99 7.74 -1.97
C ILE A 260 -27.21 7.81 -3.49
N VAL A 261 -28.12 7.03 -4.11
CA VAL A 261 -28.21 6.93 -5.58
C VAL A 261 -29.65 6.99 -6.10
N THR A 262 -30.18 8.18 -6.20
CA THR A 262 -31.44 8.48 -6.93
C THR A 262 -31.29 8.43 -8.46
N VAL A 263 -30.15 7.98 -9.03
CA VAL A 263 -29.81 8.30 -10.43
C VAL A 263 -29.46 7.13 -11.37
N LEU A 264 -29.50 5.84 -10.99
CA LEU A 264 -29.04 4.78 -11.93
C LEU A 264 -30.00 3.57 -12.10
N PRO A 265 -30.92 3.59 -13.10
CA PRO A 265 -31.90 2.51 -13.33
C PRO A 265 -31.46 1.33 -14.21
N ARG A 266 -30.25 1.22 -14.75
CA ARG A 266 -29.92 0.17 -15.74
C ARG A 266 -28.51 -0.42 -15.61
N ILE A 267 -28.25 -1.24 -14.59
CA ILE A 267 -26.97 -2.00 -14.52
C ILE A 267 -27.25 -3.50 -14.36
N LYS A 268 -26.64 -4.34 -15.23
CA LYS A 268 -26.77 -5.81 -15.18
C LYS A 268 -26.27 -6.37 -13.85
N GLN A 269 -26.85 -7.45 -13.35
CA GLN A 269 -26.65 -8.03 -12.02
C GLN A 269 -25.16 -8.26 -11.61
N VAL A 270 -24.33 -8.75 -12.54
CA VAL A 270 -22.89 -8.92 -12.32
C VAL A 270 -22.13 -7.59 -12.12
N HIS A 271 -22.60 -6.53 -12.77
CA HIS A 271 -22.03 -5.18 -12.62
C HIS A 271 -22.42 -4.54 -11.27
N LYS A 272 -23.58 -4.91 -10.72
CA LYS A 272 -24.09 -4.40 -9.43
C LYS A 272 -23.23 -4.89 -8.26
N GLY A 273 -22.94 -6.20 -8.17
CA GLY A 273 -22.10 -6.77 -7.11
C GLY A 273 -20.67 -6.15 -7.09
N LYS A 274 -20.06 -6.03 -8.27
CA LYS A 274 -18.74 -5.38 -8.42
C LYS A 274 -18.75 -3.91 -8.00
N PHE A 275 -19.83 -3.19 -8.30
CA PHE A 275 -19.99 -1.80 -7.91
C PHE A 275 -20.13 -1.66 -6.40
N LEU A 276 -20.99 -2.47 -5.78
CA LEU A 276 -21.23 -2.47 -4.34
C LEU A 276 -19.95 -2.81 -3.57
N PHE A 277 -19.29 -3.88 -3.92
CA PHE A 277 -18.07 -4.33 -3.22
C PHE A 277 -16.96 -3.28 -3.30
N SER A 278 -16.80 -2.64 -4.46
CA SER A 278 -15.89 -1.52 -4.65
C SER A 278 -16.32 -0.29 -3.82
N PHE A 279 -17.61 -0.01 -3.74
CA PHE A 279 -18.14 1.11 -2.97
C PHE A 279 -17.98 0.87 -1.46
N GLN A 280 -18.37 -0.30 -0.95
CA GLN A 280 -18.17 -0.66 0.46
C GLN A 280 -16.70 -0.58 0.87
N THR A 281 -15.81 -1.10 0.02
CA THR A 281 -14.37 -1.03 0.26
C THR A 281 -13.88 0.41 0.33
N LYS A 282 -14.30 1.26 -0.63
CA LYS A 282 -13.94 2.69 -0.63
C LYS A 282 -14.45 3.39 0.62
N THR A 283 -15.69 3.13 1.01
CA THR A 283 -16.32 3.68 2.23
C THR A 283 -15.59 3.21 3.48
N ALA A 284 -15.21 1.94 3.55
CA ALA A 284 -14.47 1.40 4.69
C ALA A 284 -13.07 2.01 4.84
N VAL A 285 -12.34 2.17 3.74
CA VAL A 285 -11.03 2.86 3.77
C VAL A 285 -11.22 4.33 4.15
N GLN A 286 -12.25 5.02 3.61
CA GLN A 286 -12.55 6.40 3.95
C GLN A 286 -12.94 6.55 5.44
N ALA A 287 -13.67 5.59 5.99
CA ALA A 287 -14.02 5.57 7.41
C ALA A 287 -12.78 5.40 8.31
N LEU A 288 -11.81 4.57 7.91
CA LEU A 288 -10.54 4.46 8.61
C LEU A 288 -9.76 5.78 8.56
N ILE A 289 -9.73 6.43 7.40
CA ILE A 289 -9.10 7.75 7.26
C ILE A 289 -9.77 8.76 8.19
N SER A 290 -11.08 8.92 8.11
CA SER A 290 -11.85 9.89 8.91
C SER A 290 -11.73 9.63 10.43
N LYS A 291 -11.63 8.38 10.83
CA LYS A 291 -11.50 7.99 12.25
C LYS A 291 -10.11 8.25 12.83
N HIS A 292 -9.07 8.05 12.02
CA HIS A 292 -7.70 7.99 12.52
C HIS A 292 -6.80 9.12 12.02
N GLN A 293 -7.21 9.86 10.99
CA GLN A 293 -6.44 10.95 10.41
C GLN A 293 -7.05 12.31 10.75
N THR A 294 -6.22 13.24 11.19
CA THR A 294 -6.59 14.66 11.25
C THR A 294 -6.52 15.26 9.86
N ILE A 295 -7.62 15.86 9.38
CA ILE A 295 -7.71 16.47 8.05
C ILE A 295 -8.01 17.97 8.23
N PRO A 296 -7.24 18.86 7.58
CA PRO A 296 -6.05 18.57 6.79
C PRO A 296 -4.89 18.06 7.65
N GLY A 297 -4.02 17.24 7.05
CA GLY A 297 -2.85 16.69 7.71
C GLY A 297 -1.89 17.78 8.22
N ASN A 298 -1.34 17.59 9.42
CA ASN A 298 -0.46 18.54 10.07
C ASN A 298 0.84 17.87 10.52
N ILE A 299 1.96 18.33 9.95
CA ILE A 299 3.30 17.77 10.20
C ILE A 299 3.68 17.91 11.69
N TRP A 300 3.45 19.07 12.29
CA TRP A 300 3.83 19.30 13.69
C TRP A 300 3.08 18.37 14.63
N LYS A 301 1.79 18.19 14.41
CA LYS A 301 0.99 17.24 15.17
C LYS A 301 1.50 15.81 14.98
N ALA A 302 1.80 15.41 13.75
CA ALA A 302 2.32 14.08 13.43
C ALA A 302 3.71 13.81 14.03
N LEU A 303 4.56 14.84 14.16
CA LEU A 303 5.84 14.77 14.89
C LEU A 303 5.64 14.63 16.39
N LEU A 304 4.74 15.42 16.98
CA LEU A 304 4.43 15.33 18.42
C LEU A 304 3.86 13.95 18.79
N GLU A 305 3.00 13.40 17.94
CA GLU A 305 2.46 12.05 18.12
C GLU A 305 3.55 10.95 18.16
N ARG A 306 4.75 11.26 17.70
CA ARG A 306 5.92 10.35 17.78
C ARG A 306 6.28 10.00 19.23
N PHE A 307 6.06 10.94 20.14
CA PHE A 307 6.35 10.81 21.58
C PHE A 307 5.13 10.36 22.38
N ASP A 308 3.97 10.30 21.76
CA ASP A 308 2.72 9.88 22.39
C ASP A 308 2.72 8.36 22.59
N LYS A 309 2.94 7.92 23.82
CA LYS A 309 2.79 6.53 24.25
C LYS A 309 1.31 6.29 24.55
N ARG A 310 0.50 5.95 23.55
CA ARG A 310 -0.83 5.40 23.86
C ARG A 310 -0.63 4.15 24.71
N ARG A 311 -1.12 4.19 25.96
CA ARG A 311 -1.22 3.01 26.81
C ARG A 311 -2.02 1.96 26.02
N LYS A 312 -1.44 0.74 25.91
CA LYS A 312 -2.11 -0.42 25.31
C LYS A 312 -3.35 -0.79 26.10
#